data_2a36895a05ae003358b8a36509fefc67
#
_entry.id   2a36895a05ae003358b8a36509fefc67
#
_cell.length_a   1.000
_cell.length_b   1.000
_cell.length_c   1.000
_cell.angle_alpha   90.00
_cell.angle_beta   90.00
_cell.angle_gamma   90.00
#
_symmetry.space_group_name_H-M   'P 1'
#
loop_
_entity.id
_entity.type
_entity.pdbx_description
1 polymer ?
#
loop_
_entity_poly.entity_id
_entity_poly.type
_entity_poly.pdbx_seq_one_letter_code
_entity_poly.pdbx_strand_id
1 'polypeptide(L)'
;MKLIKEEVNEISFLTEMNEKTGQKEMFIEGIFMQAETKNRNGRVYPFGVLSKEVERYNSEYVSKNRAFGELGHPDSPTINLDRVSHMITKLYPDGNNIMGKAKIMDTPNGKIVKSLLDGGASLGVSTRGVGSLKPANGYQLVQDDFKLATAADIVADPSAPNAFVQGIMENAEWILTDTGWQEVHVDQAKKMIREASKNEIEAVALRLFENFISKL
;
A
#
# COMPACT_ATOMS: atom_id res chain seq x y z
N MET A 1 -1.98 -13.39 -2.69
CA MET A 1 -1.21 -12.32 -2.02
C MET A 1 -2.07 -11.63 -0.99
N LYS A 2 -1.50 -11.23 0.14
CA LYS A 2 -2.21 -10.47 1.18
C LYS A 2 -1.95 -8.99 1.01
N LEU A 3 -2.91 -8.14 1.34
CA LEU A 3 -2.69 -6.69 1.39
C LEU A 3 -1.80 -6.36 2.58
N ILE A 4 -0.76 -5.58 2.34
CA ILE A 4 0.25 -5.19 3.32
C ILE A 4 0.24 -3.67 3.43
N LYS A 5 0.11 -3.16 4.65
CA LYS A 5 0.10 -1.73 4.97
C LYS A 5 1.16 -1.44 6.02
N GLU A 6 1.94 -0.39 5.81
CA GLU A 6 3.05 0.02 6.68
C GLU A 6 3.03 1.53 6.93
N GLU A 7 3.34 1.93 8.14
CA GLU A 7 3.30 3.32 8.60
C GLU A 7 4.68 3.83 9.01
N VAL A 8 4.97 5.06 8.69
CA VAL A 8 6.20 5.78 9.05
C VAL A 8 5.85 7.13 9.67
N ASN A 9 6.51 7.49 10.77
CA ASN A 9 6.17 8.64 11.61
C ASN A 9 6.99 9.90 11.34
N GLU A 10 8.08 9.81 10.58
CA GLU A 10 9.02 10.92 10.39
C GLU A 10 8.91 11.45 8.96
N ILE A 11 8.00 12.40 8.77
CA ILE A 11 7.82 13.07 7.49
C ILE A 11 7.93 14.57 7.67
N SER A 12 8.75 15.18 6.85
CA SER A 12 8.88 16.63 6.76
C SER A 12 7.97 17.19 5.68
N PHE A 13 7.36 18.35 5.95
CA PHE A 13 6.56 19.07 4.98
C PHE A 13 7.36 20.26 4.46
N LEU A 14 7.44 20.37 3.14
CA LEU A 14 8.21 21.38 2.44
C LEU A 14 7.30 22.21 1.53
N THR A 15 7.55 23.51 1.47
CA THR A 15 6.94 24.40 0.50
C THR A 15 8.02 24.88 -0.45
N GLU A 16 7.89 24.58 -1.73
CA GLU A 16 8.83 24.97 -2.77
C GLU A 16 8.15 25.89 -3.78
N MET A 17 8.91 26.84 -4.35
CA MET A 17 8.40 27.65 -5.44
C MET A 17 8.65 26.95 -6.77
N ASN A 18 7.60 26.78 -7.54
CA ASN A 18 7.73 26.25 -8.90
C ASN A 18 8.33 27.34 -9.80
N GLU A 19 9.55 27.14 -10.25
CA GLU A 19 10.29 28.12 -11.07
C GLU A 19 9.58 28.46 -12.40
N LYS A 20 8.79 27.54 -12.94
CA LYS A 20 8.07 27.73 -14.21
C LYS A 20 6.76 28.49 -14.06
N THR A 21 6.06 28.29 -12.94
CA THR A 21 4.71 28.87 -12.73
C THR A 21 4.71 29.99 -11.73
N GLY A 22 5.76 30.16 -10.92
CA GLY A 22 5.83 31.11 -9.81
C GLY A 22 4.88 30.75 -8.65
N GLN A 23 4.24 29.59 -8.68
CA GLN A 23 3.29 29.15 -7.64
C GLN A 23 4.02 28.36 -6.55
N LYS A 24 3.57 28.54 -5.31
CA LYS A 24 4.04 27.72 -4.18
C LYS A 24 3.43 26.33 -4.29
N GLU A 25 4.28 25.32 -4.33
CA GLU A 25 3.91 23.91 -4.30
C GLU A 25 4.29 23.31 -2.94
N MET A 26 3.44 22.47 -2.41
CA MET A 26 3.66 21.77 -1.14
C MET A 26 4.09 20.34 -1.41
N PHE A 27 5.09 19.87 -0.68
CA PHE A 27 5.62 18.53 -0.73
C PHE A 27 5.65 17.90 0.65
N ILE A 28 5.63 16.59 0.69
CA ILE A 28 6.03 15.78 1.83
C ILE A 28 7.32 15.04 1.46
N GLU A 29 8.25 14.94 2.40
CA GLU A 29 9.52 14.23 2.22
C GLU A 29 9.92 13.52 3.52
N GLY A 30 10.51 12.34 3.41
CA GLY A 30 10.99 11.57 4.54
C GLY A 30 11.14 10.09 4.22
N ILE A 31 11.21 9.28 5.28
CA ILE A 31 11.25 7.83 5.16
C ILE A 31 9.83 7.33 4.82
N PHE A 32 9.68 6.64 3.69
CA PHE A 32 8.40 6.02 3.30
C PHE A 32 8.33 4.54 3.67
N MET A 33 9.46 3.82 3.67
CA MET A 33 9.56 2.41 4.07
C MET A 33 10.91 2.12 4.74
N GLN A 34 10.98 1.05 5.55
CA GLN A 34 12.22 0.58 6.17
C GLN A 34 12.40 -0.90 5.93
N ALA A 35 13.62 -1.27 5.48
CA ALA A 35 14.06 -2.65 5.36
C ALA A 35 14.72 -3.15 6.64
N GLU A 36 14.84 -4.47 6.78
CA GLU A 36 15.57 -5.19 7.83
C GLU A 36 15.14 -4.87 9.28
N THR A 37 14.07 -4.07 9.43
CA THR A 37 13.54 -3.66 10.73
C THR A 37 12.14 -4.23 10.92
N LYS A 38 11.88 -4.81 12.10
CA LYS A 38 10.54 -5.24 12.48
C LYS A 38 9.66 -4.02 12.73
N ASN A 39 8.66 -3.85 11.89
CA ASN A 39 7.70 -2.77 12.01
C ASN A 39 6.64 -3.04 13.09
N ARG A 40 5.73 -2.07 13.30
CA ARG A 40 4.65 -2.18 14.30
C ARG A 40 3.66 -3.29 14.03
N ASN A 41 3.50 -3.69 12.76
CA ASN A 41 2.64 -4.80 12.34
C ASN A 41 3.33 -6.17 12.47
N GLY A 42 4.53 -6.21 13.05
CA GLY A 42 5.31 -7.43 13.23
C GLY A 42 5.91 -7.99 11.96
N ARG A 43 6.09 -7.16 10.92
CA ARG A 43 6.65 -7.56 9.63
C ARG A 43 8.08 -7.07 9.45
N VAL A 44 8.87 -7.83 8.69
CA VAL A 44 10.22 -7.45 8.25
C VAL A 44 10.27 -7.55 6.73
N TYR A 45 10.77 -6.51 6.10
CA TYR A 45 11.01 -6.46 4.66
C TYR A 45 12.50 -6.68 4.41
N PRO A 46 12.90 -7.76 3.71
CA PRO A 46 14.29 -7.89 3.25
C PRO A 46 14.65 -6.72 2.31
N PHE A 47 15.85 -6.18 2.48
CA PHE A 47 16.32 -5.06 1.66
C PHE A 47 16.23 -5.36 0.16
N GLY A 48 16.63 -6.58 -0.25
CA GLY A 48 16.55 -7.00 -1.66
C GLY A 48 15.12 -7.01 -2.23
N VAL A 49 14.13 -7.36 -1.41
CA VAL A 49 12.70 -7.32 -1.80
C VAL A 49 12.25 -5.88 -2.00
N LEU A 50 12.52 -4.99 -1.05
CA LEU A 50 12.16 -3.58 -1.15
C LEU A 50 12.90 -2.88 -2.29
N SER A 51 14.21 -3.07 -2.43
CA SER A 51 15.02 -2.44 -3.47
C SER A 51 14.52 -2.80 -4.88
N LYS A 52 14.29 -4.08 -5.13
CA LYS A 52 13.73 -4.56 -6.40
C LYS A 52 12.36 -3.95 -6.70
N GLU A 53 11.50 -3.87 -5.69
CA GLU A 53 10.16 -3.32 -5.87
C GLU A 53 10.16 -1.80 -6.05
N VAL A 54 11.07 -1.08 -5.38
CA VAL A 54 11.31 0.36 -5.58
C VAL A 54 11.77 0.65 -7.01
N GLU A 55 12.69 -0.15 -7.56
CA GLU A 55 13.14 -0.02 -8.94
C GLU A 55 11.98 -0.20 -9.93
N ARG A 56 11.16 -1.26 -9.74
CA ARG A 56 9.97 -1.49 -10.56
C ARG A 56 8.99 -0.32 -10.44
N TYR A 57 8.66 0.10 -9.23
CA TYR A 57 7.70 1.17 -8.98
C TYR A 57 8.16 2.50 -9.57
N ASN A 58 9.44 2.83 -9.48
CA ASN A 58 10.03 4.01 -10.13
C ASN A 58 9.88 3.95 -11.65
N SER A 59 10.22 2.80 -12.27
CA SER A 59 10.13 2.62 -13.71
C SER A 59 8.69 2.66 -14.23
N GLU A 60 7.76 2.02 -13.53
CA GLU A 60 6.39 1.84 -14.03
C GLU A 60 5.46 3.00 -13.66
N TYR A 61 5.70 3.68 -12.53
CA TYR A 61 4.78 4.69 -12.01
C TYR A 61 5.43 6.06 -11.81
N VAL A 62 6.54 6.18 -11.07
CA VAL A 62 7.14 7.49 -10.74
C VAL A 62 7.62 8.20 -12.00
N SER A 63 8.40 7.51 -12.86
CA SER A 63 8.93 8.07 -14.12
C SER A 63 7.84 8.50 -15.10
N LYS A 64 6.63 7.97 -14.95
CA LYS A 64 5.48 8.26 -15.82
C LYS A 64 4.46 9.20 -15.16
N ASN A 65 4.78 9.81 -14.02
CA ASN A 65 3.88 10.67 -13.24
C ASN A 65 2.54 9.98 -12.90
N ARG A 66 2.58 8.70 -12.53
CA ARG A 66 1.41 7.87 -12.20
C ARG A 66 1.46 7.30 -10.79
N ALA A 67 2.45 7.67 -9.99
CA ALA A 67 2.65 7.21 -8.62
C ALA A 67 1.76 7.98 -7.64
N PHE A 68 0.46 7.75 -7.70
CA PHE A 68 -0.51 8.44 -6.85
C PHE A 68 -0.60 7.81 -5.46
N GLY A 69 -0.91 8.66 -4.45
CA GLY A 69 -1.28 8.26 -3.11
C GLY A 69 -2.60 8.92 -2.68
N GLU A 70 -3.28 8.30 -1.74
CA GLU A 70 -4.61 8.69 -1.31
C GLU A 70 -4.58 9.36 0.08
N LEU A 71 -5.64 10.10 0.39
CA LEU A 71 -5.92 10.55 1.76
C LEU A 71 -6.70 9.45 2.48
N GLY A 72 -6.14 8.99 3.60
CA GLY A 72 -6.61 7.81 4.31
C GLY A 72 -6.10 6.52 3.67
N HIS A 73 -6.40 5.41 4.30
CA HIS A 73 -5.86 4.10 3.95
C HIS A 73 -6.99 3.15 3.53
N PRO A 74 -7.35 3.09 2.24
CA PRO A 74 -8.43 2.24 1.77
C PRO A 74 -8.07 0.74 1.88
N ASP A 75 -9.11 -0.09 1.94
CA ASP A 75 -8.98 -1.55 2.01
C ASP A 75 -8.90 -2.20 0.62
N SER A 76 -8.15 -1.59 -0.28
CA SER A 76 -7.94 -2.07 -1.65
C SER A 76 -6.53 -1.75 -2.14
N PRO A 77 -5.88 -2.61 -2.93
CA PRO A 77 -4.63 -2.28 -3.60
C PRO A 77 -4.83 -1.37 -4.82
N THR A 78 -6.07 -1.18 -5.28
CA THR A 78 -6.38 -0.29 -6.40
C THR A 78 -6.43 1.16 -5.93
N ILE A 79 -5.78 2.07 -6.67
CA ILE A 79 -5.85 3.51 -6.43
C ILE A 79 -7.19 4.05 -6.93
N ASN A 80 -7.93 4.70 -6.03
CA ASN A 80 -9.15 5.42 -6.38
C ASN A 80 -8.82 6.89 -6.66
N LEU A 81 -8.98 7.31 -7.91
CA LEU A 81 -8.64 8.67 -8.35
C LEU A 81 -9.43 9.77 -7.61
N ASP A 82 -10.63 9.48 -7.14
CA ASP A 82 -11.44 10.42 -6.34
C ASP A 82 -10.81 10.69 -4.96
N ARG A 83 -9.91 9.83 -4.50
CA ARG A 83 -9.24 9.92 -3.20
C ARG A 83 -7.81 10.43 -3.28
N VAL A 84 -7.28 10.61 -4.48
CA VAL A 84 -5.90 11.08 -4.68
C VAL A 84 -5.68 12.43 -4.00
N SER A 85 -4.68 12.50 -3.14
CA SER A 85 -4.24 13.70 -2.46
C SER A 85 -2.84 14.15 -2.86
N HIS A 86 -1.98 13.24 -3.32
CA HIS A 86 -0.60 13.53 -3.67
C HIS A 86 -0.08 12.59 -4.75
N MET A 87 1.06 12.95 -5.32
CA MET A 87 1.79 12.16 -6.31
C MET A 87 3.26 12.04 -5.89
N ILE A 88 3.75 10.82 -5.80
CA ILE A 88 5.14 10.52 -5.46
C ILE A 88 6.02 10.90 -6.66
N THR A 89 6.99 11.78 -6.40
CA THR A 89 7.89 12.34 -7.43
C THR A 89 9.29 11.75 -7.35
N LYS A 90 9.65 11.19 -6.19
CA LYS A 90 10.97 10.58 -5.96
C LYS A 90 10.85 9.45 -4.94
N LEU A 91 11.56 8.34 -5.20
CA LEU A 91 11.65 7.21 -4.29
C LEU A 91 13.02 6.56 -4.48
N TYR A 92 13.82 6.45 -3.40
CA TYR A 92 15.19 5.95 -3.50
C TYR A 92 15.67 5.34 -2.18
N PRO A 93 16.57 4.34 -2.21
CA PRO A 93 17.15 3.78 -1.00
C PRO A 93 18.21 4.72 -0.40
N ASP A 94 18.25 4.77 0.93
CA ASP A 94 19.28 5.38 1.75
C ASP A 94 19.56 4.46 2.96
N GLY A 95 20.62 3.67 2.88
CA GLY A 95 20.86 2.57 3.81
C GLY A 95 19.71 1.57 3.80
N ASN A 96 19.15 1.26 4.96
CA ASN A 96 17.97 0.40 5.09
C ASN A 96 16.63 1.17 4.93
N ASN A 97 16.68 2.49 4.73
CA ASN A 97 15.49 3.30 4.52
C ASN A 97 15.19 3.46 3.02
N ILE A 98 13.94 3.56 2.70
CA ILE A 98 13.47 4.03 1.40
C ILE A 98 12.93 5.43 1.59
N MET A 99 13.68 6.40 1.10
CA MET A 99 13.32 7.82 1.13
C MET A 99 12.34 8.12 0.02
N GLY A 100 11.37 8.98 0.30
CA GLY A 100 10.37 9.41 -0.66
C GLY A 100 10.11 10.91 -0.61
N LYS A 101 9.74 11.47 -1.76
CA LYS A 101 9.20 12.82 -1.90
C LYS A 101 7.92 12.76 -2.71
N ALA A 102 6.87 13.43 -2.24
CA ALA A 102 5.60 13.50 -2.97
C ALA A 102 5.04 14.92 -2.97
N LYS A 103 4.48 15.32 -4.11
CA LYS A 103 3.82 16.59 -4.32
C LYS A 103 2.36 16.49 -3.90
N ILE A 104 1.89 17.40 -3.05
CA ILE A 104 0.46 17.55 -2.73
C ILE A 104 -0.25 18.11 -3.96
N MET A 105 -1.28 17.40 -4.42
CA MET A 105 -2.02 17.73 -5.64
C MET A 105 -3.14 18.72 -5.35
N ASP A 106 -3.54 19.52 -6.35
CA ASP A 106 -4.69 20.42 -6.27
C ASP A 106 -6.02 19.68 -6.50
N THR A 107 -6.17 18.53 -5.86
CA THR A 107 -7.40 17.74 -5.79
C THR A 107 -8.21 18.10 -4.54
N PRO A 108 -9.49 17.71 -4.43
CA PRO A 108 -10.25 17.93 -3.19
C PRO A 108 -9.54 17.38 -1.94
N ASN A 109 -8.98 16.17 -2.01
CA ASN A 109 -8.27 15.55 -0.90
C ASN A 109 -6.88 16.18 -0.65
N GLY A 110 -6.19 16.64 -1.69
CA GLY A 110 -4.94 17.39 -1.53
C GLY A 110 -5.17 18.75 -0.86
N LYS A 111 -6.29 19.43 -1.13
CA LYS A 111 -6.69 20.66 -0.44
C LYS A 111 -6.98 20.41 1.05
N ILE A 112 -7.60 19.27 1.39
CA ILE A 112 -7.79 18.87 2.79
C ILE A 112 -6.44 18.69 3.48
N VAL A 113 -5.52 17.93 2.87
CA VAL A 113 -4.16 17.75 3.40
C VAL A 113 -3.48 19.09 3.63
N LYS A 114 -3.49 19.96 2.61
CA LYS A 114 -2.90 21.30 2.72
C LYS A 114 -3.49 22.10 3.88
N SER A 115 -4.83 22.14 3.99
CA SER A 115 -5.50 22.87 5.07
C SER A 115 -5.16 22.32 6.46
N LEU A 116 -5.01 21.00 6.60
CA LEU A 116 -4.60 20.37 7.87
C LEU A 116 -3.17 20.78 8.24
N LEU A 117 -2.25 20.74 7.28
CA LEU A 117 -0.85 21.12 7.49
C LEU A 117 -0.68 22.62 7.79
N ASP A 118 -1.38 23.48 7.07
CA ASP A 118 -1.41 24.93 7.31
C ASP A 118 -2.01 25.24 8.70
N GLY A 119 -2.91 24.39 9.20
CA GLY A 119 -3.46 24.44 10.55
C GLY A 119 -2.57 23.84 11.64
N GLY A 120 -1.36 23.36 11.29
CA GLY A 120 -0.40 22.78 12.24
C GLY A 120 -0.63 21.31 12.57
N ALA A 121 -1.45 20.60 11.83
CA ALA A 121 -1.63 19.16 12.02
C ALA A 121 -0.37 18.37 11.62
N SER A 122 -0.03 17.34 12.40
CA SER A 122 0.97 16.34 12.04
C SER A 122 0.27 15.19 11.32
N LEU A 123 0.76 14.85 10.13
CA LEU A 123 0.26 13.73 9.32
C LEU A 123 1.40 12.74 9.07
N GLY A 124 1.07 11.46 8.96
CA GLY A 124 2.01 10.42 8.60
C GLY A 124 1.80 9.90 7.18
N VAL A 125 2.65 8.97 6.77
CA VAL A 125 2.44 8.17 5.57
C VAL A 125 2.42 6.70 5.89
N SER A 126 1.70 5.95 5.08
CA SER A 126 1.58 4.51 5.20
C SER A 126 1.68 3.87 3.82
N THR A 127 2.55 2.89 3.70
CA THR A 127 2.75 2.13 2.47
C THR A 127 1.64 1.07 2.32
N ARG A 128 1.16 0.92 1.10
CA ARG A 128 0.16 -0.10 0.75
C ARG A 128 0.66 -0.96 -0.40
N GLY A 129 0.62 -2.28 -0.20
CA GLY A 129 1.04 -3.25 -1.20
C GLY A 129 0.38 -4.60 -0.99
N VAL A 130 0.73 -5.54 -1.82
CA VAL A 130 0.29 -6.95 -1.74
C VAL A 130 1.50 -7.87 -1.80
N GLY A 131 1.43 -9.00 -1.10
CA GLY A 131 2.51 -9.97 -1.09
C GLY A 131 2.21 -11.14 -0.18
N SER A 132 3.09 -12.12 -0.21
CA SER A 132 3.05 -13.27 0.70
C SER A 132 3.88 -13.00 1.95
N LEU A 133 3.46 -13.59 3.06
CA LEU A 133 4.15 -13.51 4.35
C LEU A 133 4.56 -14.93 4.79
N LYS A 134 5.77 -15.06 5.30
CA LYS A 134 6.29 -16.29 5.88
C LYS A 134 6.60 -16.07 7.36
N PRO A 135 6.07 -16.90 8.26
CA PRO A 135 6.42 -16.83 9.67
C PRO A 135 7.94 -17.01 9.88
N ALA A 136 8.51 -16.17 10.72
CA ALA A 136 9.90 -16.25 11.19
C ALA A 136 9.91 -16.03 12.72
N ASN A 137 11.08 -16.07 13.36
CA ASN A 137 11.21 -15.99 14.82
C ASN A 137 10.64 -14.68 15.40
N GLY A 138 9.34 -14.68 15.71
CA GLY A 138 8.65 -13.53 16.33
C GLY A 138 8.27 -12.38 15.38
N TYR A 139 8.30 -12.62 14.07
CA TYR A 139 7.85 -11.67 13.04
C TYR A 139 7.35 -12.40 11.77
N GLN A 140 6.79 -11.66 10.83
CA GLN A 140 6.38 -12.12 9.51
C GLN A 140 7.36 -11.56 8.46
N LEU A 141 7.99 -12.43 7.69
CA LEU A 141 8.92 -12.05 6.64
C LEU A 141 8.17 -11.84 5.32
N VAL A 142 8.28 -10.65 4.75
CA VAL A 142 7.69 -10.33 3.43
C VAL A 142 8.48 -11.05 2.34
N GLN A 143 7.79 -11.64 1.36
CA GLN A 143 8.38 -12.48 0.33
C GLN A 143 8.62 -11.68 -0.98
N ASP A 144 9.32 -12.31 -1.93
CA ASP A 144 9.76 -11.72 -3.21
C ASP A 144 8.62 -11.35 -4.17
N ASP A 145 7.40 -11.83 -3.89
CA ASP A 145 6.19 -11.51 -4.64
C ASP A 145 5.55 -10.17 -4.21
N PHE A 146 6.18 -9.43 -3.28
CA PHE A 146 5.70 -8.14 -2.83
C PHE A 146 5.61 -7.14 -3.96
N LYS A 147 4.44 -6.46 -4.07
CA LYS A 147 4.14 -5.42 -5.05
C LYS A 147 3.49 -4.21 -4.38
N LEU A 148 4.06 -3.04 -4.62
CA LEU A 148 3.49 -1.76 -4.17
C LEU A 148 2.24 -1.42 -4.99
N ALA A 149 1.16 -1.12 -4.29
CA ALA A 149 0.01 -0.40 -4.82
C ALA A 149 0.29 1.11 -4.76
N THR A 150 0.79 1.59 -3.60
CA THR A 150 1.39 2.92 -3.45
C THR A 150 2.51 2.89 -2.42
N ALA A 151 3.52 3.70 -2.64
CA ALA A 151 4.62 3.85 -1.68
C ALA A 151 4.23 4.70 -0.46
N ALA A 152 3.16 5.48 -0.56
CA ALA A 152 2.62 6.28 0.54
C ALA A 152 1.15 6.63 0.32
N ASP A 153 0.31 6.40 1.32
CA ASP A 153 -0.97 7.08 1.55
C ASP A 153 -0.79 8.04 2.72
N ILE A 154 -1.47 9.20 2.73
CA ILE A 154 -1.43 10.14 3.85
C ILE A 154 -2.46 9.73 4.90
N VAL A 155 -2.01 9.55 6.16
CA VAL A 155 -2.83 9.08 7.28
C VAL A 155 -2.78 10.05 8.46
N ALA A 156 -3.85 10.06 9.28
CA ALA A 156 -4.01 11.03 10.37
C ALA A 156 -3.11 10.74 11.57
N ASP A 157 -2.92 9.48 11.94
CA ASP A 157 -2.14 9.08 13.11
C ASP A 157 -1.49 7.71 12.89
N PRO A 158 -0.21 7.70 12.54
CA PRO A 158 0.56 6.48 12.47
C PRO A 158 0.90 5.90 13.85
N SER A 159 0.66 6.63 14.95
CA SER A 159 1.05 6.22 16.32
C SER A 159 -0.02 5.46 17.09
N ALA A 160 -1.26 5.35 16.61
CA ALA A 160 -2.33 4.61 17.28
C ALA A 160 -2.09 3.09 17.21
N PRO A 161 -1.66 2.42 18.28
CA PRO A 161 -1.17 1.03 18.21
C PRO A 161 -2.24 0.00 17.89
N ASN A 162 -3.53 0.35 17.98
CA ASN A 162 -4.64 -0.60 17.92
C ASN A 162 -5.77 -0.19 16.95
N ALA A 163 -5.68 0.92 16.23
CA ALA A 163 -6.74 1.38 15.32
C ALA A 163 -6.67 0.75 13.93
N PHE A 164 -5.67 -0.07 13.65
CA PHE A 164 -5.35 -0.58 12.32
C PHE A 164 -5.62 -2.07 12.21
N VAL A 165 -6.85 -2.31 11.80
CA VAL A 165 -7.28 -3.42 10.94
C VAL A 165 -6.56 -4.74 11.16
N GLN A 166 -6.71 -5.34 12.32
CA GLN A 166 -6.48 -6.77 12.45
C GLN A 166 -7.60 -7.64 11.85
N GLY A 167 -8.69 -7.06 11.37
CA GLY A 167 -9.89 -7.84 11.12
C GLY A 167 -10.34 -8.03 9.68
N ILE A 168 -10.03 -7.14 8.74
CA ILE A 168 -10.76 -7.13 7.45
C ILE A 168 -9.95 -7.70 6.28
N MET A 169 -8.61 -7.70 6.36
CA MET A 169 -7.76 -8.09 5.22
C MET A 169 -7.08 -9.46 5.38
N GLU A 170 -7.21 -10.14 6.50
CA GLU A 170 -6.64 -11.48 6.66
C GLU A 170 -7.35 -12.56 5.82
N ASN A 171 -8.54 -12.27 5.31
CA ASN A 171 -9.37 -13.24 4.58
C ASN A 171 -9.45 -12.98 3.07
N ALA A 172 -8.84 -11.95 2.54
CA ALA A 172 -8.81 -11.66 1.12
C ALA A 172 -7.40 -11.84 0.55
N GLU A 173 -7.30 -12.54 -0.57
CA GLU A 173 -6.11 -12.57 -1.39
C GLU A 173 -6.34 -11.78 -2.67
N TRP A 174 -5.29 -11.15 -3.19
CA TRP A 174 -5.35 -10.34 -4.38
C TRP A 174 -4.47 -10.93 -5.47
N ILE A 175 -4.98 -10.96 -6.69
CA ILE A 175 -4.21 -11.32 -7.88
C ILE A 175 -4.18 -10.14 -8.85
N LEU A 176 -3.03 -9.93 -9.47
CA LEU A 176 -2.88 -8.95 -10.55
C LEU A 176 -3.24 -9.63 -11.86
N THR A 177 -4.24 -9.10 -12.55
CA THR A 177 -4.67 -9.49 -13.89
C THR A 177 -4.35 -8.37 -14.88
N ASP A 178 -4.56 -8.61 -16.17
CA ASP A 178 -4.40 -7.58 -17.22
C ASP A 178 -5.34 -6.38 -17.03
N THR A 179 -6.45 -6.57 -16.33
CA THR A 179 -7.44 -5.53 -16.00
C THR A 179 -7.21 -4.85 -14.64
N GLY A 180 -6.20 -5.27 -13.87
CA GLY A 180 -5.87 -4.73 -12.56
C GLY A 180 -5.97 -5.75 -11.42
N TRP A 181 -6.03 -5.24 -10.19
CA TRP A 181 -6.12 -6.07 -9.00
C TRP A 181 -7.52 -6.64 -8.80
N GLN A 182 -7.61 -7.98 -8.65
CA GLN A 182 -8.85 -8.70 -8.37
C GLN A 182 -8.80 -9.36 -6.98
N GLU A 183 -9.86 -9.20 -6.19
CA GLU A 183 -10.01 -9.81 -4.88
C GLU A 183 -10.44 -11.27 -5.00
N VAL A 184 -9.78 -12.17 -4.24
CA VAL A 184 -10.08 -13.59 -4.19
C VAL A 184 -10.22 -14.06 -2.75
N HIS A 185 -11.38 -14.61 -2.41
CA HIS A 185 -11.70 -15.12 -1.08
C HIS A 185 -11.25 -16.58 -0.90
N VAL A 186 -9.95 -16.83 -0.91
CA VAL A 186 -9.38 -18.20 -0.85
C VAL A 186 -9.76 -18.92 0.45
N ASP A 187 -9.76 -18.22 1.59
CA ASP A 187 -10.10 -18.85 2.88
C ASP A 187 -11.57 -19.22 2.96
N GLN A 188 -12.46 -18.42 2.36
CA GLN A 188 -13.88 -18.80 2.23
C GLN A 188 -14.05 -20.01 1.32
N ALA A 189 -13.33 -20.08 0.20
CA ALA A 189 -13.33 -21.22 -0.68
C ALA A 189 -12.83 -22.49 0.03
N LYS A 190 -11.72 -22.41 0.76
CA LYS A 190 -11.19 -23.51 1.57
C LYS A 190 -12.19 -23.97 2.64
N LYS A 191 -12.88 -23.03 3.31
CA LYS A 191 -13.91 -23.33 4.31
C LYS A 191 -15.08 -24.05 3.66
N MET A 192 -15.60 -23.56 2.54
CA MET A 192 -16.70 -24.21 1.82
C MET A 192 -16.36 -25.64 1.38
N ILE A 193 -15.13 -25.88 0.91
CA ILE A 193 -14.68 -27.24 0.54
C ILE A 193 -14.56 -28.13 1.77
N ARG A 194 -14.06 -27.63 2.90
CA ARG A 194 -13.94 -28.42 4.15
C ARG A 194 -15.28 -28.80 4.77
N GLU A 195 -16.28 -27.92 4.65
CA GLU A 195 -17.62 -28.10 5.20
C GLU A 195 -18.56 -28.89 4.28
N ALA A 196 -18.19 -29.06 3.01
CA ALA A 196 -18.97 -29.84 2.04
C ALA A 196 -18.96 -31.33 2.39
N SER A 197 -20.10 -31.98 2.26
CA SER A 197 -20.22 -33.44 2.39
C SER A 197 -19.47 -34.12 1.23
N LYS A 198 -19.13 -35.41 1.42
CA LYS A 198 -18.44 -36.21 0.37
C LYS A 198 -19.15 -36.20 -0.97
N ASN A 199 -20.48 -36.10 -0.98
CA ASN A 199 -21.29 -36.11 -2.19
C ASN A 199 -21.40 -34.75 -2.88
N GLU A 200 -21.04 -33.65 -2.18
CA GLU A 200 -21.17 -32.28 -2.65
C GLU A 200 -19.83 -31.64 -2.99
N ILE A 201 -18.72 -32.25 -2.57
CA ILE A 201 -17.39 -31.67 -2.67
C ILE A 201 -17.00 -31.32 -4.12
N GLU A 202 -17.34 -32.16 -5.10
CA GLU A 202 -17.07 -31.88 -6.51
C GLU A 202 -17.88 -30.71 -7.05
N ALA A 203 -19.18 -30.65 -6.71
CA ALA A 203 -20.04 -29.54 -7.13
C ALA A 203 -19.63 -28.23 -6.50
N VAL A 204 -19.20 -28.23 -5.24
CA VAL A 204 -18.68 -27.04 -4.54
C VAL A 204 -17.36 -26.59 -5.17
N ALA A 205 -16.44 -27.53 -5.41
CA ALA A 205 -15.14 -27.23 -6.01
C ALA A 205 -15.29 -26.67 -7.44
N LEU A 206 -16.17 -27.26 -8.27
CA LEU A 206 -16.44 -26.79 -9.62
C LEU A 206 -17.01 -25.35 -9.60
N ARG A 207 -18.00 -25.08 -8.78
CA ARG A 207 -18.60 -23.75 -8.64
C ARG A 207 -17.58 -22.71 -8.18
N LEU A 208 -16.69 -23.04 -7.24
CA LEU A 208 -15.62 -22.16 -6.79
C LEU A 208 -14.61 -21.90 -7.89
N PHE A 209 -14.27 -22.93 -8.67
CA PHE A 209 -13.36 -22.80 -9.82
C PHE A 209 -13.97 -21.93 -10.92
N GLU A 210 -15.24 -22.15 -11.29
CA GLU A 210 -15.95 -21.29 -12.26
C GLU A 210 -16.01 -19.83 -11.80
N ASN A 211 -16.28 -19.59 -10.52
CA ASN A 211 -16.27 -18.25 -9.95
C ASN A 211 -14.86 -17.61 -9.98
N PHE A 212 -13.82 -18.40 -9.76
CA PHE A 212 -12.43 -17.94 -9.87
C PHE A 212 -12.08 -17.57 -11.32
N ILE A 213 -12.35 -18.45 -12.27
CA ILE A 213 -12.06 -18.20 -13.69
C ILE A 213 -12.84 -17.01 -14.24
N SER A 214 -14.09 -16.79 -13.79
CA SER A 214 -14.90 -15.64 -14.24
C SER A 214 -14.38 -14.28 -13.78
N LYS A 215 -13.40 -14.26 -12.86
CA LYS A 215 -12.76 -13.03 -12.33
C LYS A 215 -11.35 -12.79 -12.89
N LEU A 216 -10.80 -13.75 -13.65
CA LEU A 216 -9.55 -13.61 -14.39
C LEU A 216 -9.77 -12.92 -15.73
#